data_a7c427d06fcc3bf4877822cbfdde00b7
#
_entry.id   a7c427d06fcc3bf4877822cbfdde00b7
#
_cell.length_a   1.000
_cell.length_b   1.000
_cell.length_c   1.000
_cell.angle_alpha   90.00
_cell.angle_beta   90.00
_cell.angle_gamma   90.00
#
_symmetry.space_group_name_H-M   'P 1'
#
loop_
_entity.id
_entity.type
_entity.pdbx_description
1 polymer ?
#
loop_
_entity_poly.entity_id
_entity_poly.type
_entity_poly.pdbx_seq_one_letter_code
_entity_poly.pdbx_strand_id
1 'polypeptide(L)'
;LTRLCTSARRLMTRWTTAAGLAACLGLADTASAQTAAAEFPAPNRPISRIVAPRWIDEDDRDAFGEADKVMSILNIRAGQRVADIGAGDGYYVRHLSERVGARGMVYGQDIEPRYLAMLRERVAEAKWSNVEVIAGTPGDPALPAASIDVALMIHMYHEISDPYALLYRLTPAFRAGGRLAILDQDAPTDRHGTPPRLLICELGAVGYSRVRRDEMPDGAYVITFRAPDASTRPRDAADVRARVAAANCRP
;
A
#
# COMPACT_ATOMS: atom_id res chain seq x y z
N LEU A 1 -13.48 71.30 -7.59
CA LEU A 1 -13.48 72.38 -6.60
C LEU A 1 -12.59 71.95 -5.45
N THR A 2 -11.37 72.33 -5.42
CA THR A 2 -10.70 73.55 -4.92
C THR A 2 -10.07 73.31 -3.54
N ARG A 3 -8.72 73.25 -3.58
CA ARG A 3 -7.77 74.07 -2.80
C ARG A 3 -7.70 73.84 -1.28
N LEU A 4 -6.58 73.94 -0.56
CA LEU A 4 -5.24 74.52 -0.60
C LEU A 4 -4.50 74.01 0.64
N CYS A 5 -3.26 73.58 0.61
CA CYS A 5 -2.03 74.29 0.92
C CYS A 5 -1.93 74.92 2.32
N THR A 6 -0.94 74.48 3.12
CA THR A 6 0.10 75.26 3.82
C THR A 6 0.89 74.36 4.76
N SER A 7 2.15 74.02 4.66
CA SER A 7 3.41 74.74 4.88
C SER A 7 3.62 75.27 6.32
N ALA A 8 4.58 74.68 7.05
CA ALA A 8 5.57 75.37 7.91
C ALA A 8 6.47 74.37 8.62
N ARG A 9 7.72 74.25 8.23
CA ARG A 9 8.95 74.82 8.78
C ARG A 9 9.45 74.17 10.09
N ARG A 10 10.58 73.48 9.89
CA ARG A 10 11.85 73.44 10.61
C ARG A 10 11.87 73.59 12.14
N LEU A 11 12.53 72.59 12.79
CA LEU A 11 13.66 72.87 13.67
C LEU A 11 14.65 71.71 13.67
N MET A 12 15.93 72.04 13.31
CA MET A 12 17.08 71.16 13.51
C MET A 12 17.46 71.21 14.99
N THR A 13 17.74 70.00 15.56
CA THR A 13 18.68 69.93 16.68
C THR A 13 19.58 68.71 16.47
N ARG A 14 20.85 68.99 16.23
CA ARG A 14 21.96 68.04 16.22
C ARG A 14 22.25 67.62 17.66
N TRP A 15 22.41 66.35 17.92
CA TRP A 15 23.28 65.87 19.00
C TRP A 15 24.08 64.67 18.48
N THR A 16 25.32 64.74 18.79
CA THR A 16 26.47 63.94 18.36
C THR A 16 26.63 62.70 19.30
N THR A 17 27.14 61.65 18.70
CA THR A 17 28.08 60.62 19.22
C THR A 17 27.67 59.71 20.33
N ALA A 18 27.64 58.40 19.99
CA ALA A 18 28.57 57.44 20.60
C ALA A 18 28.48 56.10 19.83
N ALA A 19 29.60 55.70 19.24
CA ALA A 19 29.77 54.37 18.65
C ALA A 19 29.86 53.32 19.78
N GLY A 20 28.94 52.37 19.73
CA GLY A 20 29.00 51.14 20.52
C GLY A 20 28.90 49.94 19.59
N LEU A 21 30.07 49.38 19.19
CA LEU A 21 30.13 48.08 18.53
C LEU A 21 29.71 47.01 19.54
N ALA A 22 28.47 46.56 19.49
CA ALA A 22 28.05 45.31 20.12
C ALA A 22 28.18 44.21 19.05
N ALA A 23 29.23 43.42 19.13
CA ALA A 23 29.40 42.19 18.37
C ALA A 23 28.40 41.16 18.94
N CYS A 24 27.24 41.02 18.30
CA CYS A 24 26.37 39.90 18.49
C CYS A 24 26.98 38.68 17.82
N LEU A 25 27.68 37.86 18.58
CA LEU A 25 27.99 36.48 18.22
C LEU A 25 26.66 35.75 18.14
N GLY A 26 26.10 35.67 16.93
CA GLY A 26 24.99 34.76 16.63
C GLY A 26 25.48 33.34 16.75
N LEU A 27 25.12 32.68 17.86
CA LEU A 27 25.12 31.23 17.94
C LEU A 27 24.08 30.74 16.93
N ALA A 28 24.57 30.32 15.75
CA ALA A 28 23.75 29.54 14.82
C ALA A 28 23.44 28.21 15.52
N ASP A 29 22.25 28.13 16.09
CA ASP A 29 21.64 26.84 16.43
C ASP A 29 21.51 26.04 15.14
N THR A 30 22.48 25.19 14.89
CA THR A 30 22.32 24.09 13.92
C THR A 30 21.31 23.13 14.51
N ALA A 31 20.02 23.43 14.32
CA ALA A 31 18.96 22.48 14.54
C ALA A 31 19.26 21.29 13.60
N SER A 32 19.87 20.25 14.17
CA SER A 32 20.05 18.96 13.54
C SER A 32 18.62 18.48 13.22
N ALA A 33 18.22 18.54 11.95
CA ALA A 33 16.99 17.93 11.48
C ALA A 33 17.16 16.40 11.68
N GLN A 34 16.81 15.92 12.87
CA GLN A 34 16.62 14.51 13.10
C GLN A 34 15.47 14.08 12.19
N THR A 35 15.82 13.44 11.08
CA THR A 35 14.83 12.72 10.26
C THR A 35 14.09 11.79 11.20
N ALA A 36 12.82 12.05 11.43
CA ALA A 36 11.98 11.17 12.22
C ALA A 36 12.13 9.76 11.65
N ALA A 37 12.54 8.81 12.48
CA ALA A 37 12.67 7.41 12.04
C ALA A 37 11.32 6.98 11.47
N ALA A 38 11.34 6.29 10.31
CA ALA A 38 10.13 5.79 9.68
C ALA A 38 9.32 4.97 10.70
N GLU A 39 8.02 5.14 10.70
CA GLU A 39 7.12 4.47 11.64
C GLU A 39 7.29 2.95 11.58
N PHE A 40 7.38 2.41 10.37
CA PHE A 40 7.60 0.98 10.10
C PHE A 40 8.98 0.74 9.48
N PRO A 41 9.58 -0.45 9.67
CA PRO A 41 10.87 -0.75 9.06
C PRO A 41 10.74 -0.95 7.55
N ALA A 42 11.78 -0.61 6.81
CA ALA A 42 11.90 -0.99 5.41
C ALA A 42 12.13 -2.51 5.26
N PRO A 43 11.72 -3.13 4.14
CA PRO A 43 12.03 -4.51 3.87
C PRO A 43 13.53 -4.70 3.60
N ASN A 44 14.08 -5.85 4.02
CA ASN A 44 15.48 -6.20 3.78
C ASN A 44 15.64 -6.97 2.46
N ARG A 45 15.15 -6.38 1.38
CA ARG A 45 15.18 -6.94 0.02
C ARG A 45 15.14 -5.83 -1.02
N PRO A 46 15.64 -6.06 -2.24
CA PRO A 46 15.36 -5.19 -3.37
C PRO A 46 13.84 -5.06 -3.61
N ILE A 47 13.44 -3.94 -4.18
CA ILE A 47 12.05 -3.66 -4.56
C ILE A 47 12.03 -3.54 -6.08
N SER A 48 11.21 -4.35 -6.73
CA SER A 48 10.97 -4.24 -8.16
C SER A 48 10.24 -2.95 -8.51
N ARG A 49 10.44 -2.48 -9.73
CA ARG A 49 9.63 -1.39 -10.27
C ARG A 49 8.23 -1.90 -10.59
N ILE A 50 7.24 -1.05 -10.40
CA ILE A 50 5.90 -1.30 -10.90
C ILE A 50 5.96 -1.37 -12.41
N VAL A 51 5.54 -2.51 -12.97
CA VAL A 51 5.58 -2.76 -14.42
C VAL A 51 4.19 -3.12 -14.93
N ALA A 52 3.99 -2.91 -16.23
CA ALA A 52 2.78 -3.38 -16.90
C ALA A 52 2.68 -4.91 -16.83
N PRO A 53 1.47 -5.49 -16.88
CA PRO A 53 1.28 -6.93 -16.93
C PRO A 53 2.10 -7.57 -18.07
N ARG A 54 2.61 -8.78 -17.83
CA ARG A 54 3.38 -9.55 -18.83
C ARG A 54 2.53 -10.04 -20.01
N TRP A 55 1.23 -10.00 -19.86
CA TRP A 55 0.27 -10.50 -20.85
C TRP A 55 0.06 -9.46 -21.94
N ILE A 56 -0.05 -9.91 -23.19
CA ILE A 56 -0.30 -9.05 -24.35
C ILE A 56 -1.70 -8.43 -24.26
N ASP A 57 -2.69 -9.27 -23.88
CA ASP A 57 -4.06 -8.87 -23.64
C ASP A 57 -4.75 -9.77 -22.60
N GLU A 58 -6.01 -9.46 -22.29
CA GLU A 58 -6.79 -10.22 -21.30
C GLU A 58 -7.25 -11.57 -21.84
N ASP A 59 -7.48 -11.71 -23.13
CA ASP A 59 -7.92 -12.97 -23.75
C ASP A 59 -6.83 -14.03 -23.62
N ASP A 60 -5.57 -13.66 -23.83
CA ASP A 60 -4.41 -14.53 -23.59
C ASP A 60 -4.33 -14.94 -22.12
N ARG A 61 -4.59 -14.00 -21.21
CA ARG A 61 -4.59 -14.27 -19.77
C ARG A 61 -5.76 -15.16 -19.35
N ASP A 62 -6.92 -14.96 -19.92
CA ASP A 62 -8.11 -15.81 -19.71
C ASP A 62 -7.89 -17.22 -20.25
N ALA A 63 -7.27 -17.37 -21.42
CA ALA A 63 -6.93 -18.66 -22.00
C ALA A 63 -5.96 -19.45 -21.12
N PHE A 64 -5.08 -18.78 -20.37
CA PHE A 64 -4.19 -19.40 -19.37
C PHE A 64 -4.96 -19.87 -18.13
N GLY A 65 -6.13 -19.34 -17.84
CA GLY A 65 -7.02 -19.74 -16.75
C GLY A 65 -6.53 -19.41 -15.34
N GLU A 66 -5.63 -18.43 -15.20
CA GLU A 66 -5.01 -18.06 -13.93
C GLU A 66 -6.06 -17.58 -12.91
N ALA A 67 -6.91 -16.63 -13.31
CA ALA A 67 -7.90 -16.03 -12.42
C ALA A 67 -8.90 -17.09 -11.88
N ASP A 68 -9.43 -17.94 -12.75
CA ASP A 68 -10.34 -19.02 -12.36
C ASP A 68 -9.68 -20.01 -11.40
N LYS A 69 -8.43 -20.38 -11.65
CA LYS A 69 -7.68 -21.28 -10.78
C LYS A 69 -7.45 -20.65 -9.40
N VAL A 70 -7.01 -19.39 -9.34
CA VAL A 70 -6.80 -18.66 -8.08
C VAL A 70 -8.11 -18.54 -7.29
N MET A 71 -9.19 -18.10 -7.93
CA MET A 71 -10.48 -17.97 -7.28
C MET A 71 -11.03 -19.33 -6.77
N SER A 72 -10.73 -20.41 -7.48
CA SER A 72 -11.10 -21.78 -7.06
C SER A 72 -10.28 -22.25 -5.88
N ILE A 73 -8.95 -22.05 -5.90
CA ILE A 73 -8.04 -22.31 -4.77
C ILE A 73 -8.53 -21.60 -3.50
N LEU A 74 -8.91 -20.32 -3.64
CA LEU A 74 -9.38 -19.50 -2.53
C LEU A 74 -10.83 -19.75 -2.17
N ASN A 75 -11.53 -20.57 -2.95
CA ASN A 75 -12.95 -20.83 -2.76
C ASN A 75 -13.78 -19.54 -2.66
N ILE A 76 -13.53 -18.61 -3.62
CA ILE A 76 -14.30 -17.39 -3.72
C ILE A 76 -15.73 -17.73 -4.15
N ARG A 77 -16.72 -17.23 -3.38
CA ARG A 77 -18.13 -17.56 -3.55
C ARG A 77 -19.02 -16.33 -3.63
N ALA A 78 -20.20 -16.51 -4.19
CA ALA A 78 -21.23 -15.48 -4.23
C ALA A 78 -21.51 -14.91 -2.82
N GLY A 79 -21.64 -13.59 -2.75
CA GLY A 79 -21.90 -12.84 -1.50
C GLY A 79 -20.67 -12.50 -0.67
N GLN A 80 -19.48 -12.99 -1.03
CA GLN A 80 -18.26 -12.61 -0.33
C GLN A 80 -17.82 -11.18 -0.66
N ARG A 81 -17.02 -10.60 0.23
CA ARG A 81 -16.40 -9.29 0.09
C ARG A 81 -14.90 -9.49 -0.10
N VAL A 82 -14.39 -9.06 -1.22
CA VAL A 82 -13.01 -9.36 -1.63
C VAL A 82 -12.27 -8.06 -1.97
N ALA A 83 -11.03 -7.96 -1.57
CA ALA A 83 -10.15 -6.87 -1.99
C ALA A 83 -9.08 -7.40 -2.95
N ASP A 84 -8.89 -6.71 -4.07
CA ASP A 84 -7.77 -6.86 -4.98
C ASP A 84 -6.80 -5.71 -4.70
N ILE A 85 -5.66 -6.01 -4.09
CA ILE A 85 -4.63 -5.05 -3.70
C ILE A 85 -3.59 -4.97 -4.83
N GLY A 86 -3.37 -3.77 -5.38
CA GLY A 86 -2.62 -3.59 -6.62
C GLY A 86 -3.44 -4.05 -7.82
N ALA A 87 -4.69 -3.60 -7.89
CA ALA A 87 -5.68 -4.06 -8.86
C ALA A 87 -5.35 -3.68 -10.32
N GLY A 88 -4.43 -2.73 -10.53
CA GLY A 88 -4.09 -2.24 -11.85
C GLY A 88 -5.29 -1.67 -12.58
N ASP A 89 -5.45 -2.05 -13.83
CA ASP A 89 -6.60 -1.69 -14.67
C ASP A 89 -7.87 -2.54 -14.46
N GLY A 90 -7.81 -3.51 -13.50
CA GLY A 90 -8.97 -4.25 -13.03
C GLY A 90 -9.23 -5.60 -13.69
N TYR A 91 -8.20 -6.27 -14.21
CA TYR A 91 -8.36 -7.63 -14.73
C TYR A 91 -8.99 -8.58 -13.70
N TYR A 92 -8.40 -8.70 -12.50
CA TYR A 92 -8.98 -9.54 -11.44
C TYR A 92 -10.29 -8.98 -10.89
N VAL A 93 -10.45 -7.66 -10.83
CA VAL A 93 -11.71 -7.01 -10.39
C VAL A 93 -12.89 -7.49 -11.22
N ARG A 94 -12.75 -7.63 -12.56
CA ARG A 94 -13.78 -8.18 -13.45
C ARG A 94 -14.20 -9.58 -13.01
N HIS A 95 -13.27 -10.50 -12.93
CA HIS A 95 -13.54 -11.89 -12.55
C HIS A 95 -14.12 -12.03 -11.14
N LEU A 96 -13.61 -11.24 -10.20
CA LEU A 96 -14.12 -11.20 -8.82
C LEU A 96 -15.55 -10.66 -8.76
N SER A 97 -15.84 -9.57 -9.49
CA SER A 97 -17.19 -8.99 -9.55
C SER A 97 -18.24 -9.99 -10.01
N GLU A 98 -17.92 -10.72 -11.08
CA GLU A 98 -18.78 -11.80 -11.59
C GLU A 98 -18.93 -12.95 -10.56
N ARG A 99 -17.83 -13.38 -9.97
CA ARG A 99 -17.79 -14.50 -9.04
C ARG A 99 -18.56 -14.24 -7.74
N VAL A 100 -18.40 -13.03 -7.15
CA VAL A 100 -19.10 -12.69 -5.91
C VAL A 100 -20.54 -12.26 -6.15
N GLY A 101 -20.87 -11.79 -7.36
CA GLY A 101 -22.21 -11.41 -7.78
C GLY A 101 -22.78 -10.21 -7.01
N ALA A 102 -24.04 -9.86 -7.29
CA ALA A 102 -24.70 -8.64 -6.80
C ALA A 102 -24.81 -8.54 -5.27
N ARG A 103 -24.69 -9.63 -4.52
CA ARG A 103 -24.71 -9.65 -3.05
C ARG A 103 -23.32 -9.56 -2.43
N GLY A 104 -22.26 -9.70 -3.22
CA GLY A 104 -20.87 -9.54 -2.82
C GLY A 104 -20.39 -8.10 -3.00
N MET A 105 -19.10 -7.90 -2.72
CA MET A 105 -18.42 -6.62 -2.93
C MET A 105 -16.98 -6.88 -3.35
N VAL A 106 -16.49 -6.11 -4.29
CA VAL A 106 -15.07 -6.10 -4.68
C VAL A 106 -14.50 -4.71 -4.40
N TYR A 107 -13.42 -4.65 -3.68
CA TYR A 107 -12.62 -3.45 -3.51
C TYR A 107 -11.40 -3.56 -4.42
N GLY A 108 -11.38 -2.80 -5.51
CA GLY A 108 -10.21 -2.66 -6.38
C GLY A 108 -9.31 -1.56 -5.85
N GLN A 109 -8.21 -1.92 -5.21
CA GLN A 109 -7.30 -0.96 -4.58
C GLN A 109 -6.01 -0.85 -5.38
N ASP A 110 -5.57 0.38 -5.63
CA ASP A 110 -4.27 0.66 -6.24
C ASP A 110 -3.68 1.97 -5.68
N ILE A 111 -2.39 2.21 -5.94
CA ILE A 111 -1.70 3.44 -5.54
C ILE A 111 -1.39 4.33 -6.75
N GLU A 112 -1.39 3.77 -7.96
CA GLU A 112 -1.03 4.47 -9.18
C GLU A 112 -2.23 5.25 -9.75
N PRO A 113 -2.16 6.60 -9.84
CA PRO A 113 -3.28 7.41 -10.31
C PRO A 113 -3.80 7.02 -11.70
N ARG A 114 -2.89 6.57 -12.58
CA ARG A 114 -3.25 6.12 -13.92
C ARG A 114 -4.12 4.87 -13.88
N TYR A 115 -3.72 3.86 -13.11
CA TYR A 115 -4.49 2.63 -12.98
C TYR A 115 -5.84 2.87 -12.30
N LEU A 116 -5.86 3.70 -11.27
CA LEU A 116 -7.11 4.09 -10.61
C LEU A 116 -8.09 4.80 -11.57
N ALA A 117 -7.60 5.62 -12.51
CA ALA A 117 -8.44 6.26 -13.51
C ALA A 117 -9.02 5.22 -14.49
N MET A 118 -8.18 4.33 -15.03
CA MET A 118 -8.57 3.25 -15.94
C MET A 118 -9.60 2.32 -15.27
N LEU A 119 -9.35 1.92 -14.03
CA LEU A 119 -10.26 1.06 -13.29
C LEU A 119 -11.63 1.73 -13.05
N ARG A 120 -11.66 3.03 -12.70
CA ARG A 120 -12.93 3.76 -12.53
C ARG A 120 -13.73 3.85 -13.83
N GLU A 121 -13.05 4.13 -14.94
CA GLU A 121 -13.67 4.14 -16.27
C GLU A 121 -14.27 2.78 -16.60
N ARG A 122 -13.51 1.71 -16.41
CA ARG A 122 -13.95 0.33 -16.65
C ARG A 122 -15.16 -0.06 -15.77
N VAL A 123 -15.13 0.29 -14.49
CA VAL A 123 -16.27 0.04 -13.58
C VAL A 123 -17.53 0.77 -14.06
N ALA A 124 -17.40 2.03 -14.51
CA ALA A 124 -18.52 2.81 -15.00
C ALA A 124 -19.08 2.27 -16.32
N GLU A 125 -18.24 1.93 -17.29
CA GLU A 125 -18.62 1.37 -18.59
C GLU A 125 -19.33 0.01 -18.44
N ALA A 126 -18.74 -0.87 -17.62
CA ALA A 126 -19.29 -2.19 -17.34
C ALA A 126 -20.49 -2.17 -16.37
N LYS A 127 -20.78 -1.02 -15.76
CA LYS A 127 -21.86 -0.83 -14.78
C LYS A 127 -21.79 -1.80 -13.59
N TRP A 128 -20.57 -2.10 -13.11
CA TRP A 128 -20.38 -2.97 -11.96
C TRP A 128 -20.81 -2.27 -10.67
N SER A 129 -22.03 -2.59 -10.20
CA SER A 129 -22.61 -2.00 -8.99
C SER A 129 -22.05 -2.58 -7.68
N ASN A 130 -21.29 -3.66 -7.77
CA ASN A 130 -20.66 -4.37 -6.65
C ASN A 130 -19.14 -4.16 -6.59
N VAL A 131 -18.63 -3.09 -7.21
CA VAL A 131 -17.21 -2.74 -7.20
C VAL A 131 -17.01 -1.32 -6.64
N GLU A 132 -16.06 -1.18 -5.74
CA GLU A 132 -15.60 0.09 -5.20
C GLU A 132 -14.10 0.26 -5.46
N VAL A 133 -13.70 1.41 -6.01
CA VAL A 133 -12.30 1.72 -6.36
C VAL A 133 -11.68 2.54 -5.24
N ILE A 134 -10.66 2.00 -4.61
CA ILE A 134 -9.98 2.59 -3.45
C ILE A 134 -8.58 3.08 -3.84
N ALA A 135 -8.30 4.34 -3.55
CA ALA A 135 -6.95 4.89 -3.67
C ALA A 135 -6.21 4.69 -2.34
N GLY A 136 -5.16 3.88 -2.36
CA GLY A 136 -4.28 3.65 -1.21
C GLY A 136 -2.97 4.42 -1.32
N THR A 137 -2.05 4.06 -0.44
CA THR A 137 -0.64 4.48 -0.45
C THR A 137 0.27 3.25 -0.32
N PRO A 138 1.58 3.36 -0.53
CA PRO A 138 2.48 2.20 -0.41
C PRO A 138 2.37 1.44 0.92
N GLY A 139 2.06 2.13 2.01
CA GLY A 139 1.95 1.54 3.33
C GLY A 139 0.53 1.49 3.91
N ASP A 140 -0.51 1.87 3.15
CA ASP A 140 -1.90 1.85 3.63
C ASP A 140 -2.87 1.53 2.49
N PRO A 141 -3.61 0.40 2.57
CA PRO A 141 -4.59 0.05 1.54
C PRO A 141 -5.86 0.91 1.61
N ALA A 142 -6.04 1.71 2.65
CA ALA A 142 -7.20 2.58 2.89
C ALA A 142 -8.57 1.86 2.88
N LEU A 143 -8.59 0.57 3.17
CA LEU A 143 -9.83 -0.22 3.19
C LEU A 143 -10.63 0.02 4.48
N PRO A 144 -11.97 0.03 4.41
CA PRO A 144 -12.81 0.14 5.61
C PRO A 144 -12.59 -1.04 6.57
N ALA A 145 -12.70 -0.78 7.87
CA ALA A 145 -12.58 -1.83 8.88
C ALA A 145 -13.70 -2.89 8.74
N ALA A 146 -13.37 -4.15 9.01
CA ALA A 146 -14.27 -5.31 8.94
C ALA A 146 -15.09 -5.37 7.63
N SER A 147 -14.45 -5.03 6.51
CA SER A 147 -15.11 -4.92 5.20
C SER A 147 -14.86 -6.13 4.30
N ILE A 148 -13.83 -6.95 4.53
CA ILE A 148 -13.42 -8.01 3.60
C ILE A 148 -13.32 -9.38 4.25
N ASP A 149 -13.63 -10.41 3.47
CA ASP A 149 -13.46 -11.82 3.82
C ASP A 149 -12.12 -12.35 3.26
N VAL A 150 -11.70 -11.83 2.10
CA VAL A 150 -10.46 -12.24 1.42
C VAL A 150 -9.80 -11.01 0.80
N ALA A 151 -8.48 -10.91 0.92
CA ALA A 151 -7.66 -10.02 0.11
C ALA A 151 -6.75 -10.83 -0.81
N LEU A 152 -6.50 -10.30 -2.01
CA LEU A 152 -5.55 -10.84 -2.97
C LEU A 152 -4.44 -9.82 -3.23
N MET A 153 -3.23 -10.31 -3.46
CA MET A 153 -2.09 -9.60 -4.03
C MET A 153 -1.53 -10.47 -5.16
N ILE A 154 -1.69 -10.02 -6.40
CA ILE A 154 -1.42 -10.84 -7.58
C ILE A 154 -0.21 -10.25 -8.32
N HIS A 155 0.91 -10.96 -8.32
CA HIS A 155 2.15 -10.59 -9.00
C HIS A 155 2.66 -9.17 -8.66
N MET A 156 2.47 -8.72 -7.40
CA MET A 156 2.81 -7.36 -7.01
C MET A 156 3.53 -7.26 -5.64
N TYR A 157 3.59 -8.34 -4.85
CA TYR A 157 4.19 -8.25 -3.51
C TYR A 157 5.67 -7.82 -3.55
N HIS A 158 6.41 -8.22 -4.57
CA HIS A 158 7.80 -7.83 -4.81
C HIS A 158 7.99 -6.34 -5.13
N GLU A 159 6.91 -5.62 -5.48
CA GLU A 159 6.91 -4.19 -5.79
C GLU A 159 6.60 -3.31 -4.56
N ILE A 160 6.11 -3.90 -3.45
CA ILE A 160 5.71 -3.13 -2.27
C ILE A 160 6.93 -2.58 -1.54
N SER A 161 7.01 -1.24 -1.44
CA SER A 161 8.07 -0.54 -0.71
C SER A 161 7.90 -0.57 0.81
N ASP A 162 6.65 -0.60 1.29
CA ASP A 162 6.31 -0.53 2.71
C ASP A 162 5.47 -1.73 3.17
N PRO A 163 5.96 -2.98 2.97
CA PRO A 163 5.15 -4.18 3.17
C PRO A 163 4.66 -4.35 4.62
N TYR A 164 5.47 -4.01 5.59
CA TYR A 164 5.10 -4.15 7.01
C TYR A 164 4.01 -3.16 7.42
N ALA A 165 4.07 -1.91 6.92
CA ALA A 165 3.03 -0.91 7.12
C ALA A 165 1.73 -1.34 6.46
N LEU A 166 1.80 -1.74 5.17
CA LEU A 166 0.65 -2.19 4.39
C LEU A 166 -0.05 -3.38 5.07
N LEU A 167 0.70 -4.42 5.43
CA LEU A 167 0.16 -5.62 6.08
C LEU A 167 -0.46 -5.30 7.45
N TYR A 168 0.19 -4.45 8.24
CA TYR A 168 -0.33 -4.03 9.54
C TYR A 168 -1.65 -3.26 9.40
N ARG A 169 -1.73 -2.32 8.45
CA ARG A 169 -2.92 -1.49 8.21
C ARG A 169 -4.01 -2.22 7.42
N LEU A 170 -3.66 -3.27 6.68
CA LEU A 170 -4.64 -4.17 6.05
C LEU A 170 -5.39 -5.03 7.09
N THR A 171 -4.74 -5.38 8.19
CA THR A 171 -5.31 -6.30 9.20
C THR A 171 -6.71 -5.89 9.69
N PRO A 172 -6.99 -4.61 10.04
CA PRO A 172 -8.34 -4.19 10.51
C PRO A 172 -9.44 -4.35 9.48
N ALA A 173 -9.11 -4.38 8.18
CA ALA A 173 -10.11 -4.54 7.13
C ALA A 173 -10.71 -5.94 7.09
N PHE A 174 -10.01 -6.95 7.60
CA PHE A 174 -10.52 -8.32 7.61
C PHE A 174 -11.66 -8.50 8.61
N ARG A 175 -12.66 -9.24 8.20
CA ARG A 175 -13.66 -9.85 9.05
C ARG A 175 -13.08 -11.04 9.79
N ALA A 176 -13.76 -11.52 10.81
CA ALA A 176 -13.34 -12.72 11.56
C ALA A 176 -13.12 -13.93 10.62
N GLY A 177 -11.94 -14.53 10.69
CA GLY A 177 -11.55 -15.63 9.81
C GLY A 177 -11.08 -15.19 8.41
N GLY A 178 -10.86 -13.90 8.20
CA GLY A 178 -10.37 -13.33 6.93
C GLY A 178 -9.02 -13.92 6.50
N ARG A 179 -8.78 -13.91 5.20
CA ARG A 179 -7.60 -14.52 4.58
C ARG A 179 -6.96 -13.56 3.59
N LEU A 180 -5.62 -13.60 3.54
CA LEU A 180 -4.81 -12.97 2.51
C LEU A 180 -4.22 -14.05 1.61
N ALA A 181 -4.34 -13.89 0.30
CA ALA A 181 -3.68 -14.73 -0.68
C ALA A 181 -2.69 -13.92 -1.51
N ILE A 182 -1.51 -14.48 -1.70
CA ILE A 182 -0.47 -13.87 -2.53
C ILE A 182 -0.09 -14.86 -3.60
N LEU A 183 -0.28 -14.45 -4.86
CA LEU A 183 0.23 -15.13 -6.06
C LEU A 183 1.50 -14.41 -6.49
N ASP A 184 2.62 -15.14 -6.55
CA ASP A 184 3.88 -14.59 -7.04
C ASP A 184 4.76 -15.68 -7.69
N GLN A 185 5.85 -15.27 -8.33
CA GLN A 185 6.87 -16.17 -8.85
C GLN A 185 7.87 -16.54 -7.75
N ASP A 186 8.33 -17.80 -7.75
CA ASP A 186 9.46 -18.21 -6.91
C ASP A 186 10.78 -17.74 -7.55
N ALA A 187 11.04 -16.44 -7.42
CA ALA A 187 12.17 -15.76 -8.01
C ALA A 187 12.67 -14.64 -7.09
N PRO A 188 13.91 -14.15 -7.26
CA PRO A 188 14.40 -12.98 -6.55
C PRO A 188 13.51 -11.75 -6.75
N THR A 189 13.42 -10.89 -5.71
CA THR A 189 12.52 -9.74 -5.74
C THR A 189 12.92 -8.67 -6.77
N ASP A 190 14.18 -8.60 -7.19
CA ASP A 190 14.64 -7.77 -8.30
C ASP A 190 14.36 -8.39 -9.69
N ARG A 191 13.75 -9.56 -9.73
CA ARG A 191 13.34 -10.29 -10.95
C ARG A 191 11.84 -10.57 -10.96
N HIS A 192 11.06 -9.67 -10.40
CA HIS A 192 9.58 -9.74 -10.35
C HIS A 192 9.04 -11.04 -9.77
N GLY A 193 9.55 -11.41 -8.58
CA GLY A 193 9.06 -12.54 -7.81
C GLY A 193 9.37 -12.36 -6.32
N THR A 194 8.85 -13.25 -5.50
CA THR A 194 9.16 -13.28 -4.07
C THR A 194 9.47 -14.72 -3.65
N PRO A 195 10.68 -15.04 -3.16
CA PRO A 195 10.95 -16.39 -2.65
C PRO A 195 9.95 -16.74 -1.54
N PRO A 196 9.30 -17.92 -1.58
CA PRO A 196 8.27 -18.30 -0.60
C PRO A 196 8.71 -18.23 0.86
N ARG A 197 9.99 -18.49 1.13
CA ARG A 197 10.55 -18.39 2.49
C ARG A 197 10.56 -16.95 2.99
N LEU A 198 10.96 -16.02 2.13
CA LEU A 198 10.95 -14.60 2.42
C LEU A 198 9.53 -14.11 2.68
N LEU A 199 8.60 -14.45 1.78
CA LEU A 199 7.19 -14.08 1.91
C LEU A 199 6.59 -14.56 3.25
N ILE A 200 6.81 -15.82 3.60
CA ILE A 200 6.31 -16.40 4.86
C ILE A 200 6.93 -15.70 6.06
N CYS A 201 8.21 -15.35 6.00
CA CYS A 201 8.91 -14.63 7.06
C CYS A 201 8.34 -13.23 7.26
N GLU A 202 8.22 -12.43 6.19
CA GLU A 202 7.74 -11.05 6.26
C GLU A 202 6.28 -10.98 6.77
N LEU A 203 5.40 -11.86 6.27
CA LEU A 203 4.03 -11.93 6.75
C LEU A 203 3.93 -12.43 8.20
N GLY A 204 4.74 -13.42 8.57
CA GLY A 204 4.81 -13.95 9.92
C GLY A 204 5.23 -12.89 10.95
N ALA A 205 6.15 -11.99 10.59
CA ALA A 205 6.57 -10.88 11.45
C ALA A 205 5.41 -9.91 11.78
N VAL A 206 4.41 -9.81 10.90
CA VAL A 206 3.20 -8.99 11.13
C VAL A 206 2.04 -9.82 11.71
N GLY A 207 2.27 -11.10 11.99
CA GLY A 207 1.29 -11.96 12.66
C GLY A 207 0.38 -12.78 11.74
N TYR A 208 0.57 -12.72 10.41
CA TYR A 208 -0.12 -13.59 9.48
C TYR A 208 0.41 -15.01 9.59
N SER A 209 -0.47 -15.99 9.55
CA SER A 209 -0.09 -17.42 9.62
C SER A 209 -0.39 -18.15 8.32
N ARG A 210 0.62 -18.85 7.77
CA ARG A 210 0.45 -19.63 6.54
C ARG A 210 -0.56 -20.74 6.75
N VAL A 211 -1.54 -20.83 5.86
CA VAL A 211 -2.55 -21.90 5.82
C VAL A 211 -2.14 -22.98 4.82
N ARG A 212 -1.83 -22.60 3.57
CA ARG A 212 -1.47 -23.54 2.50
C ARG A 212 -0.60 -22.85 1.45
N ARG A 213 0.08 -23.65 0.65
CA ARG A 213 0.74 -23.26 -0.60
C ARG A 213 0.19 -24.14 -1.71
N ASP A 214 -0.13 -23.54 -2.84
CA ASP A 214 -0.56 -24.20 -4.06
C ASP A 214 0.39 -23.82 -5.19
N GLU A 215 0.79 -24.80 -5.98
CA GLU A 215 1.62 -24.56 -7.16
C GLU A 215 0.75 -24.10 -8.32
N MET A 216 1.26 -23.13 -9.03
CA MET A 216 0.67 -22.59 -10.25
C MET A 216 1.54 -22.98 -11.46
N PRO A 217 1.02 -22.86 -12.68
CA PRO A 217 1.84 -23.01 -13.88
C PRO A 217 3.04 -22.03 -13.88
N ASP A 218 4.07 -22.36 -14.66
CA ASP A 218 5.26 -21.52 -14.88
C ASP A 218 6.09 -21.19 -13.62
N GLY A 219 6.02 -22.02 -12.58
CA GLY A 219 6.80 -21.83 -11.35
C GLY A 219 6.23 -20.76 -10.41
N ALA A 220 5.05 -20.22 -10.73
CA ALA A 220 4.32 -19.39 -9.78
C ALA A 220 3.69 -20.21 -8.65
N TYR A 221 3.34 -19.55 -7.58
CA TYR A 221 2.68 -20.17 -6.43
C TYR A 221 1.61 -19.25 -5.85
N VAL A 222 0.60 -19.83 -5.20
CA VAL A 222 -0.33 -19.11 -4.31
C VAL A 222 -0.05 -19.53 -2.88
N ILE A 223 0.25 -18.57 -2.00
CA ILE A 223 0.25 -18.84 -0.56
C ILE A 223 -0.92 -18.12 0.07
N THR A 224 -1.74 -18.89 0.78
CA THR A 224 -2.87 -18.39 1.57
C THR A 224 -2.45 -18.25 3.02
N PHE A 225 -2.73 -17.09 3.60
CA PHE A 225 -2.50 -16.77 5.00
C PHE A 225 -3.83 -16.48 5.71
N ARG A 226 -3.91 -16.85 6.97
CA ARG A 226 -4.93 -16.34 7.88
C ARG A 226 -4.52 -14.95 8.35
N ALA A 227 -5.43 -14.01 8.31
CA ALA A 227 -5.21 -12.68 8.88
C ALA A 227 -4.99 -12.77 10.40
N PRO A 228 -4.17 -11.88 10.96
CA PRO A 228 -3.94 -11.81 12.40
C PRO A 228 -5.24 -11.58 13.18
N ASP A 229 -5.39 -12.30 14.28
CA ASP A 229 -6.44 -12.08 15.28
C ASP A 229 -5.89 -11.26 16.48
N ALA A 230 -6.70 -11.07 17.51
CA ALA A 230 -6.33 -10.30 18.69
C ALA A 230 -5.09 -10.86 19.43
N SER A 231 -4.79 -12.16 19.29
CA SER A 231 -3.66 -12.82 19.95
C SER A 231 -2.35 -12.75 19.15
N THR A 232 -2.43 -12.63 17.83
CA THR A 232 -1.29 -12.68 16.92
C THR A 232 -0.93 -11.32 16.34
N ARG A 233 -1.88 -10.39 16.29
CA ARG A 233 -1.68 -9.04 15.74
C ARG A 233 -0.63 -8.27 16.56
N PRO A 234 0.34 -7.60 15.90
CA PRO A 234 1.20 -6.63 16.58
C PRO A 234 0.37 -5.52 17.23
N ARG A 235 0.78 -5.06 18.41
CA ARG A 235 0.07 -4.02 19.17
C ARG A 235 0.15 -2.66 18.49
N ASP A 236 1.32 -2.35 17.95
CA ASP A 236 1.65 -1.06 17.34
C ASP A 236 2.86 -1.20 16.40
N ALA A 237 3.29 -0.11 15.81
CA ALA A 237 4.45 -0.08 14.91
C ALA A 237 5.78 -0.42 15.61
N ALA A 238 5.91 -0.17 16.92
CA ALA A 238 7.10 -0.53 17.67
C ALA A 238 7.19 -2.05 17.84
N ASP A 239 6.08 -2.72 18.10
CA ASP A 239 6.00 -4.18 18.16
C ASP A 239 6.30 -4.80 16.78
N VAL A 240 5.81 -4.19 15.67
CA VAL A 240 6.19 -4.62 14.31
C VAL A 240 7.70 -4.52 14.12
N ARG A 241 8.32 -3.39 14.46
CA ARG A 241 9.78 -3.22 14.35
C ARG A 241 10.55 -4.30 15.13
N ALA A 242 10.14 -4.57 16.36
CA ALA A 242 10.78 -5.59 17.20
C ALA A 242 10.68 -6.99 16.60
N ARG A 243 9.48 -7.35 16.09
CA ARG A 243 9.23 -8.66 15.46
C ARG A 243 9.99 -8.81 14.15
N VAL A 244 10.04 -7.78 13.30
CA VAL A 244 10.79 -7.78 12.05
C VAL A 244 12.28 -7.92 12.31
N ALA A 245 12.82 -7.20 13.30
CA ALA A 245 14.21 -7.32 13.70
C ALA A 245 14.55 -8.73 14.21
N ALA A 246 13.67 -9.32 15.03
CA ALA A 246 13.84 -10.69 15.54
C ALA A 246 13.72 -11.76 14.44
N ALA A 247 12.79 -11.59 13.49
CA ALA A 247 12.59 -12.51 12.37
C ALA A 247 13.76 -12.49 11.39
N ASN A 248 14.43 -11.35 11.22
CA ASN A 248 15.61 -11.17 10.35
C ASN A 248 15.38 -11.74 8.94
N CYS A 249 14.25 -11.40 8.33
CA CYS A 249 13.85 -11.90 7.02
C CYS A 249 14.85 -11.49 5.94
N ARG A 250 15.29 -12.45 5.14
CA ARG A 250 16.26 -12.25 4.04
C ARG A 250 15.79 -12.99 2.81
N PRO A 251 16.11 -12.45 1.60
CA PRO A 251 15.88 -13.13 0.33
C PRO A 251 16.52 -14.51 0.26
#